data_4451e01e4b2e9da55da1aadfa96bb689
#
_entry.id   4451e01e4b2e9da55da1aadfa96bb689
#
_cell.length_a   1.000
_cell.length_b   1.000
_cell.length_c   1.000
_cell.angle_alpha   90.00
_cell.angle_beta   90.00
_cell.angle_gamma   90.00
#
_symmetry.space_group_name_H-M   'P 1'
#
loop_
_entity.id
_entity.type
_entity.pdbx_description
1 polymer ?
#
loop_
_entity_poly.entity_id
_entity_poly.type
_entity_poly.pdbx_seq_one_letter_code
_entity_poly.pdbx_strand_id
1 'polypeptide(L)'
;MDSWGERAIAQVNFSRTEAVGTIRGLHRQAEPHSDAKLVRCLRGRVWDVAVDLRADSTTYGQWHALELSPDKGNAMLIPEGCAHGFQVLEPGSELLYVHSGAWMPEVETGVRWDDPTLAIAWPLPAVGLSDRDRNLPLFAD
;
A
#
# COMPACT_ATOMS: atom_id res chain seq x y z
N MET A 1 5.55 -15.59 2.93
CA MET A 1 5.18 -15.47 4.33
C MET A 1 3.75 -14.99 4.46
N ASP A 2 2.94 -15.75 5.16
CA ASP A 2 1.49 -15.57 5.13
C ASP A 2 0.91 -15.07 6.46
N SER A 3 1.77 -14.77 7.45
CA SER A 3 1.30 -14.35 8.76
C SER A 3 2.16 -13.22 9.33
N TRP A 4 1.57 -12.54 10.29
CA TRP A 4 2.27 -11.50 11.05
C TRP A 4 3.46 -12.06 11.83
N GLY A 5 3.34 -13.30 12.30
CA GLY A 5 4.40 -13.97 13.06
C GLY A 5 4.68 -13.29 14.39
N GLU A 6 5.97 -13.16 14.72
CA GLU A 6 6.42 -12.58 15.98
C GLU A 6 6.69 -11.07 15.89
N ARG A 7 6.30 -10.43 14.79
CA ARG A 7 6.50 -8.98 14.66
C ARG A 7 5.78 -8.23 15.76
N ALA A 8 6.43 -7.19 16.28
CA ALA A 8 5.79 -6.27 17.21
C ALA A 8 4.71 -5.47 16.50
N ILE A 9 3.73 -4.98 17.24
CA ILE A 9 2.79 -3.98 16.77
C ILE A 9 3.25 -2.65 17.34
N ALA A 10 3.85 -1.82 16.50
CA ALA A 10 4.42 -0.55 16.94
C ALA A 10 3.45 0.61 16.77
N GLN A 11 2.52 0.50 15.82
CA GLN A 11 1.59 1.59 15.51
C GLN A 11 0.35 1.05 14.82
N VAL A 12 -0.80 1.66 15.10
CA VAL A 12 -2.06 1.38 14.43
C VAL A 12 -2.61 2.70 13.90
N ASN A 13 -2.94 2.74 12.61
CA ASN A 13 -3.50 3.91 11.96
C ASN A 13 -4.86 3.59 11.36
N PHE A 14 -5.63 4.64 11.15
CA PHE A 14 -6.94 4.57 10.52
C PHE A 14 -7.03 5.67 9.47
N SER A 15 -7.61 5.38 8.33
CA SER A 15 -7.85 6.39 7.30
C SER A 15 -9.25 6.26 6.72
N ARG A 16 -9.78 7.38 6.23
CA ARG A 16 -11.04 7.42 5.49
C ARG A 16 -10.82 8.22 4.21
N THR A 17 -11.29 7.69 3.09
CA THR A 17 -11.18 8.33 1.78
C THR A 17 -12.54 8.32 1.10
N GLU A 18 -13.05 9.50 0.75
CA GLU A 18 -14.43 9.66 0.29
C GLU A 18 -14.62 9.34 -1.19
N ALA A 19 -13.73 9.82 -2.07
CA ALA A 19 -13.99 9.83 -3.50
C ALA A 19 -13.57 8.53 -4.18
N VAL A 20 -14.48 7.92 -4.92
CA VAL A 20 -14.21 6.74 -5.75
C VAL A 20 -13.14 7.07 -6.78
N GLY A 21 -12.20 6.13 -6.99
CA GLY A 21 -11.07 6.29 -7.91
C GLY A 21 -9.84 6.91 -7.29
N THR A 22 -9.93 7.44 -6.07
CA THR A 22 -8.78 8.01 -5.37
C THR A 22 -7.72 6.94 -5.17
N ILE A 23 -6.48 7.26 -5.55
CA ILE A 23 -5.31 6.41 -5.33
C ILE A 23 -4.42 7.06 -4.28
N ARG A 24 -3.94 6.24 -3.33
CA ARG A 24 -2.93 6.61 -2.34
C ARG A 24 -1.77 5.63 -2.48
N GLY A 25 -0.56 6.14 -2.61
CA GLY A 25 0.63 5.29 -2.68
C GLY A 25 1.48 5.53 -3.91
N LEU A 26 2.38 4.67 -4.16
CA LEU A 26 2.76 3.46 -3.41
C LEU A 26 3.88 3.82 -2.43
N HIS A 27 3.70 3.50 -1.17
CA HIS A 27 4.58 3.97 -0.09
C HIS A 27 5.33 2.82 0.60
N ARG A 28 6.57 3.09 0.99
CA ARG A 28 7.34 2.26 1.92
C ARG A 28 8.28 3.15 2.73
N GLN A 29 8.79 2.64 3.83
CA GLN A 29 9.88 3.30 4.56
C GLN A 29 11.21 2.70 4.11
N ALA A 30 12.20 3.58 3.89
CA ALA A 30 13.53 3.16 3.46
C ALA A 30 14.27 2.44 4.59
N GLU A 31 15.16 1.52 4.19
CA GLU A 31 16.02 0.83 5.16
C GLU A 31 16.87 1.85 5.95
N PRO A 32 17.16 1.62 7.23
CA PRO A 32 16.82 0.43 8.04
C PRO A 32 15.47 0.53 8.74
N HIS A 33 14.57 1.39 8.30
CA HIS A 33 13.28 1.67 8.94
C HIS A 33 12.09 1.01 8.23
N SER A 34 12.34 0.03 7.37
CA SER A 34 11.24 -0.66 6.70
C SER A 34 10.35 -1.36 7.72
N ASP A 35 9.05 -1.35 7.46
CA ASP A 35 8.06 -1.96 8.32
C ASP A 35 7.12 -2.86 7.51
N ALA A 36 6.56 -3.86 8.16
CA ALA A 36 5.46 -4.64 7.63
C ALA A 36 4.15 -3.98 8.00
N LYS A 37 3.14 -4.17 7.15
CA LYS A 37 1.79 -3.65 7.38
C LYS A 37 0.77 -4.75 7.23
N LEU A 38 -0.25 -4.73 8.06
CA LEU A 38 -1.46 -5.52 7.86
C LEU A 38 -2.59 -4.54 7.62
N VAL A 39 -3.27 -4.66 6.49
CA VAL A 39 -4.29 -3.72 6.05
C VAL A 39 -5.63 -4.42 5.97
N ARG A 40 -6.65 -3.81 6.58
CA ARG A 40 -8.02 -4.30 6.56
C ARG A 40 -8.98 -3.18 6.20
N CYS A 41 -9.95 -3.46 5.36
CA CYS A 41 -11.02 -2.53 5.03
C CYS A 41 -12.17 -2.70 6.01
N LEU A 42 -12.49 -1.64 6.76
CA LEU A 42 -13.55 -1.66 7.78
C LEU A 42 -14.90 -1.18 7.23
N ARG A 43 -14.88 -0.39 6.16
CA ARG A 43 -16.08 0.15 5.54
C ARG A 43 -15.80 0.45 4.07
N GLY A 44 -16.78 0.22 3.21
CA GLY A 44 -16.60 0.42 1.78
C GLY A 44 -15.87 -0.72 1.11
N ARG A 45 -15.06 -0.39 0.11
CA ARG A 45 -14.34 -1.38 -0.69
C ARG A 45 -13.16 -0.70 -1.37
N VAL A 46 -11.98 -1.33 -1.30
CA VAL A 46 -10.77 -0.82 -1.94
C VAL A 46 -10.08 -1.93 -2.72
N TRP A 47 -9.31 -1.53 -3.73
CA TRP A 47 -8.39 -2.40 -4.44
C TRP A 47 -7.00 -2.11 -3.87
N ASP A 48 -6.49 -3.06 -3.09
CA ASP A 48 -5.25 -2.90 -2.33
C ASP A 48 -4.12 -3.59 -3.06
N VAL A 49 -2.95 -2.93 -3.15
CA VAL A 49 -1.84 -3.43 -3.95
C VAL A 49 -0.52 -3.32 -3.22
N ALA A 50 0.30 -4.36 -3.33
CA ALA A 50 1.66 -4.40 -2.81
C ALA A 50 2.63 -4.66 -3.95
N VAL A 51 3.75 -3.94 -3.96
CA VAL A 51 4.82 -4.09 -4.94
C VAL A 51 6.08 -4.51 -4.22
N ASP A 52 6.71 -5.56 -4.70
CA ASP A 52 7.97 -6.03 -4.11
C ASP A 52 9.14 -5.18 -4.63
N LEU A 53 9.73 -4.38 -3.76
CA LEU A 53 10.89 -3.53 -4.06
C LEU A 53 12.17 -4.05 -3.41
N ARG A 54 12.18 -5.30 -2.93
CA ARG A 54 13.37 -5.92 -2.35
C ARG A 54 14.27 -6.43 -3.46
N ALA A 55 15.45 -5.84 -3.62
CA ALA A 55 16.34 -6.09 -4.76
C ALA A 55 16.80 -7.56 -4.87
N ASP A 56 16.87 -8.28 -3.75
CA ASP A 56 17.30 -9.67 -3.70
C ASP A 56 16.14 -10.68 -3.68
N SER A 57 14.92 -10.20 -3.80
CA SER A 57 13.74 -11.06 -3.79
C SER A 57 13.51 -11.71 -5.17
N THR A 58 13.04 -12.94 -5.17
CA THR A 58 12.66 -13.65 -6.40
C THR A 58 11.45 -13.01 -7.09
N THR A 59 10.68 -12.20 -6.36
CA THR A 59 9.51 -11.48 -6.91
C THR A 59 9.76 -9.98 -7.09
N TYR A 60 11.02 -9.56 -7.08
CA TYR A 60 11.39 -8.15 -7.24
C TYR A 60 10.73 -7.54 -8.49
N GLY A 61 10.06 -6.42 -8.30
CA GLY A 61 9.36 -5.71 -9.36
C GLY A 61 7.98 -6.27 -9.71
N GLN A 62 7.53 -7.32 -9.02
CA GLN A 62 6.18 -7.85 -9.21
C GLN A 62 5.21 -7.21 -8.23
N TRP A 63 3.95 -7.16 -8.61
CA TRP A 63 2.89 -6.64 -7.75
C TRP A 63 1.77 -7.67 -7.57
N HIS A 64 1.08 -7.56 -6.45
CA HIS A 64 -0.07 -8.39 -6.11
C HIS A 64 -1.18 -7.50 -5.58
N ALA A 65 -2.41 -7.74 -5.98
CA ALA A 65 -3.55 -6.94 -5.57
C ALA A 65 -4.71 -7.82 -5.10
N LEU A 66 -5.45 -7.29 -4.14
CA LEU A 66 -6.67 -7.89 -3.61
C LEU A 66 -7.73 -6.82 -3.44
N GLU A 67 -8.96 -7.16 -3.71
CA GLU A 67 -10.09 -6.33 -3.30
C GLU A 67 -10.37 -6.62 -1.83
N LEU A 68 -10.32 -5.58 -1.00
CA LEU A 68 -10.61 -5.66 0.43
C LEU A 68 -11.97 -5.06 0.72
N SER A 69 -12.78 -5.74 1.52
CA SER A 69 -14.08 -5.24 1.97
C SER A 69 -14.50 -5.92 3.27
N PRO A 70 -15.43 -5.30 4.04
CA PRO A 70 -16.00 -5.97 5.20
C PRO A 70 -16.68 -7.28 4.85
N ASP A 71 -17.35 -7.35 3.70
CA ASP A 71 -18.05 -8.56 3.27
C ASP A 71 -17.09 -9.72 3.04
N LYS A 72 -15.94 -9.46 2.46
CA LYS A 72 -14.92 -10.49 2.25
C LYS A 72 -14.19 -10.87 3.54
N GLY A 73 -14.19 -9.97 4.52
CA GLY A 73 -13.54 -10.22 5.80
C GLY A 73 -12.05 -10.51 5.69
N ASN A 74 -11.40 -9.99 4.65
CA ASN A 74 -10.02 -10.29 4.33
C ASN A 74 -9.07 -9.15 4.72
N ALA A 75 -7.78 -9.42 4.65
CA ALA A 75 -6.73 -8.46 4.93
C ALA A 75 -5.54 -8.75 4.02
N MET A 76 -4.67 -7.76 3.83
CA MET A 76 -3.43 -7.94 3.10
C MET A 76 -2.25 -7.72 4.03
N LEU A 77 -1.31 -8.66 4.02
CA LEU A 77 -0.02 -8.49 4.69
C LEU A 77 0.99 -8.00 3.66
N ILE A 78 1.60 -6.85 3.95
CA ILE A 78 2.64 -6.25 3.11
C ILE A 78 3.95 -6.40 3.87
N PRO A 79 4.87 -7.28 3.41
CA PRO A 79 6.14 -7.49 4.11
C PRO A 79 7.04 -6.25 4.06
N GLU A 80 8.04 -6.25 4.95
CA GLU A 80 9.09 -5.23 4.95
C GLU A 80 9.74 -5.14 3.56
N GLY A 81 9.96 -3.91 3.09
CA GLY A 81 10.59 -3.66 1.80
C GLY A 81 9.64 -3.62 0.61
N CYS A 82 8.37 -3.93 0.81
CA CYS A 82 7.35 -3.81 -0.22
C CYS A 82 6.64 -2.46 -0.10
N ALA A 83 6.27 -1.87 -1.23
CA ALA A 83 5.48 -0.66 -1.25
C ALA A 83 3.99 -0.99 -1.28
N HIS A 84 3.19 -0.13 -0.69
CA HIS A 84 1.75 -0.34 -0.53
C HIS A 84 0.96 0.85 -1.07
N GLY A 85 -0.15 0.56 -1.69
CA GLY A 85 -1.12 1.55 -2.11
C GLY A 85 -2.50 0.95 -2.30
N PHE A 86 -3.46 1.82 -2.59
CA PHE A 86 -4.84 1.36 -2.81
C PHE A 86 -5.60 2.34 -3.70
N GLN A 87 -6.67 1.83 -4.29
CA GLN A 87 -7.65 2.66 -4.99
C GLN A 87 -9.02 2.43 -4.39
N VAL A 88 -9.75 3.52 -4.15
CA VAL A 88 -11.09 3.48 -3.58
C VAL A 88 -12.09 3.03 -4.63
N LEU A 89 -12.86 1.99 -4.32
CA LEU A 89 -13.89 1.44 -5.19
C LEU A 89 -15.31 1.84 -4.76
N GLU A 90 -15.51 2.19 -3.47
CA GLU A 90 -16.78 2.68 -2.93
C GLU A 90 -16.55 3.94 -2.11
N PRO A 91 -17.48 4.91 -2.13
CA PRO A 91 -17.28 6.16 -1.40
C PRO A 91 -17.21 5.94 0.11
N GLY A 92 -16.41 6.74 0.78
CA GLY A 92 -16.27 6.67 2.23
C GLY A 92 -15.57 5.42 2.73
N SER A 93 -14.63 4.87 1.97
CA SER A 93 -13.88 3.68 2.37
C SER A 93 -12.96 3.96 3.55
N GLU A 94 -12.95 3.03 4.52
CA GLU A 94 -12.15 3.14 5.74
C GLU A 94 -11.18 1.97 5.84
N LEU A 95 -9.91 2.29 6.10
CA LEU A 95 -8.85 1.30 6.25
C LEU A 95 -8.24 1.36 7.63
N LEU A 96 -7.95 0.19 8.19
CA LEU A 96 -7.16 0.01 9.40
C LEU A 96 -5.80 -0.54 9.00
N TYR A 97 -4.74 0.07 9.54
CA TYR A 97 -3.35 -0.33 9.29
C TYR A 97 -2.70 -0.73 10.60
N VAL A 98 -2.09 -1.91 10.62
CA VAL A 98 -1.22 -2.34 11.72
C VAL A 98 0.21 -2.32 11.19
N HIS A 99 1.11 -1.64 11.91
CA HIS A 99 2.51 -1.45 11.50
C HIS A 99 3.45 -2.14 12.46
N SER A 100 4.46 -2.81 11.92
CA SER A 100 5.52 -3.41 12.74
C SER A 100 6.58 -2.39 13.19
N GLY A 101 6.63 -1.23 12.56
CA GLY A 101 7.52 -0.12 12.92
C GLY A 101 6.76 1.19 12.95
N ALA A 102 7.24 2.16 13.73
CA ALA A 102 6.62 3.47 13.81
C ALA A 102 6.79 4.22 12.48
N TRP A 103 5.77 5.00 12.11
CA TRP A 103 5.83 5.83 10.91
C TRP A 103 6.88 6.93 11.09
N MET A 104 7.77 7.03 10.11
CA MET A 104 8.85 8.01 10.07
C MET A 104 8.78 8.73 8.72
N PRO A 105 8.09 9.88 8.66
CA PRO A 105 7.85 10.56 7.38
C PRO A 105 9.13 10.97 6.66
N GLU A 106 10.20 11.23 7.38
CA GLU A 106 11.49 11.65 6.79
C GLU A 106 12.19 10.55 5.99
N VAL A 107 11.81 9.27 6.22
CA VAL A 107 12.37 8.13 5.47
C VAL A 107 11.33 7.45 4.58
N GLU A 108 10.12 8.01 4.51
CA GLU A 108 9.09 7.47 3.63
C GLU A 108 9.40 7.78 2.17
N THR A 109 9.32 6.77 1.35
CA THR A 109 9.52 6.86 -0.09
C THR A 109 8.52 5.93 -0.78
N GLY A 110 8.79 5.57 -2.01
CA GLY A 110 7.92 4.66 -2.74
C GLY A 110 8.17 4.71 -4.23
N VAL A 111 7.16 4.34 -4.99
CA VAL A 111 7.21 4.33 -6.44
C VAL A 111 5.89 4.89 -6.98
N ARG A 112 5.96 5.53 -8.14
CA ARG A 112 4.77 6.14 -8.75
C ARG A 112 3.75 5.08 -9.15
N TRP A 113 2.49 5.41 -8.92
CA TRP A 113 1.33 4.57 -9.23
C TRP A 113 1.25 4.18 -10.72
N ASP A 114 1.72 5.05 -11.61
CA ASP A 114 1.64 4.89 -13.07
C ASP A 114 2.97 4.42 -13.69
N ASP A 115 3.84 3.83 -12.88
CA ASP A 115 5.15 3.38 -13.37
C ASP A 115 4.98 2.44 -14.57
N PRO A 116 5.62 2.74 -15.72
CA PRO A 116 5.43 1.95 -16.94
C PRO A 116 6.07 0.56 -16.87
N THR A 117 7.10 0.37 -16.05
CA THR A 117 7.75 -0.93 -15.87
C THR A 117 6.89 -1.86 -15.03
N LEU A 118 6.33 -1.32 -13.94
CA LEU A 118 5.43 -2.10 -13.07
C LEU A 118 4.10 -2.39 -13.75
N ALA A 119 3.59 -1.44 -14.51
CA ALA A 119 2.35 -1.57 -15.28
C ALA A 119 1.18 -2.08 -14.43
N ILE A 120 0.97 -1.45 -13.27
CA ILE A 120 -0.12 -1.84 -12.36
C ILE A 120 -1.46 -1.57 -13.02
N ALA A 121 -2.32 -2.60 -13.05
CA ALA A 121 -3.60 -2.55 -13.74
C ALA A 121 -4.71 -2.02 -12.82
N TRP A 122 -4.63 -0.74 -12.45
CA TRP A 122 -5.65 -0.10 -11.60
C TRP A 122 -7.04 -0.25 -12.22
N PRO A 123 -8.05 -0.64 -11.42
CA PRO A 123 -9.38 -0.93 -11.98
C PRO A 123 -10.15 0.30 -12.45
N LEU A 124 -9.83 1.51 -11.94
CA LEU A 124 -10.55 2.73 -12.27
C LEU A 124 -9.59 3.82 -12.69
N PRO A 125 -10.06 4.84 -13.44
CA PRO A 125 -9.23 6.02 -13.70
C PRO A 125 -8.79 6.67 -12.39
N ALA A 126 -7.54 7.11 -12.33
CA ALA A 126 -6.96 7.70 -11.13
C ALA A 126 -7.51 9.09 -10.88
N VAL A 127 -7.92 9.37 -9.64
CA VAL A 127 -8.29 10.71 -9.19
C VAL A 127 -7.66 10.96 -7.81
N GLY A 128 -7.63 12.22 -7.40
CA GLY A 128 -7.30 12.60 -6.04
C GLY A 128 -5.88 12.31 -5.58
N LEU A 129 -4.95 12.12 -6.49
CA LEU A 129 -3.54 11.91 -6.13
C LEU A 129 -2.98 13.18 -5.48
N SER A 130 -2.27 12.99 -4.37
CA SER A 130 -1.54 14.09 -3.73
C SER A 130 -0.34 14.49 -4.59
N ASP A 131 0.16 15.72 -4.38
CA ASP A 131 1.39 16.16 -5.06
C ASP A 131 2.56 15.25 -4.73
N ARG A 132 2.64 14.82 -3.48
CA ARG A 132 3.68 13.90 -3.04
C ARG A 132 3.63 12.59 -3.81
N ASP A 133 2.44 12.00 -3.96
CA ASP A 133 2.28 10.73 -4.66
C ASP A 133 2.57 10.86 -6.16
N ARG A 134 2.21 11.98 -6.77
CA ARG A 134 2.52 12.24 -8.17
C ARG A 134 4.03 12.40 -8.43
N ASN A 135 4.78 12.78 -7.40
CA ASN A 135 6.21 13.06 -7.51
C ASN A 135 7.10 11.95 -6.97
N LEU A 136 6.54 10.79 -6.65
CA LEU A 136 7.35 9.64 -6.25
C LEU A 136 8.23 9.19 -7.43
N PRO A 137 9.40 8.57 -7.15
CA PRO A 137 10.29 8.13 -8.23
C PRO A 137 9.71 6.98 -9.02
N LEU A 138 10.19 6.80 -10.23
CA LEU A 138 9.88 5.62 -11.04
C LEU A 138 10.72 4.44 -10.56
N PHE A 139 10.23 3.24 -10.86
CA PHE A 139 10.87 1.99 -10.42
C PHE A 139 12.30 1.86 -10.95
N ALA A 140 12.54 2.31 -12.18
CA ALA A 140 13.84 2.18 -12.84
C ALA A 140 14.80 3.35 -12.53
N ASP A 141 14.41 4.31 -11.71
CA ASP A 141 15.25 5.48 -11.36
C ASP A 141 16.25 5.18 -10.25
#